data_aba529a271934878bcbbcd6282cec097
#
_entry.id   aba529a271934878bcbbcd6282cec097
#
_cell.length_a   1.000
_cell.length_b   1.000
_cell.length_c   1.000
_cell.angle_alpha   90.00
_cell.angle_beta   90.00
_cell.angle_gamma   90.00
#
_symmetry.space_group_name_H-M   'P 1'
#
loop_
_entity.id
_entity.type
_entity.pdbx_description
1 polymer ?
#
loop_
_entity_poly.entity_id
_entity_poly.type
_entity_poly.pdbx_seq_one_letter_code
_entity_poly.pdbx_strand_id
1 'polypeptide(L)'
;LYLIALSFFSKILINFTIYYQVLHTQVIGSIEYTQVILKSSEILAVSGLFFYRLFTLLGLFMLYSIYEKQSKANIILMVYFIIISIFFSKEEYYIFYLTAFIFFGIISNRYYQNYKNNKEKTSGMLAASLSIITLSQIFFMFVKFTKYFYVVGEIIQLIGYIALLITFIMVLKHGREKDKD
;
A
#
# COMPACT_ATOMS: atom_id res chain seq x y z
N LEU A 1 7.05 8.98 -1.44
CA LEU A 1 6.00 9.27 -0.46
C LEU A 1 4.69 9.74 -1.10
N TYR A 2 4.71 10.71 -2.05
CA TYR A 2 3.49 11.22 -2.71
C TYR A 2 2.67 10.10 -3.39
N LEU A 3 3.31 9.14 -4.08
CA LEU A 3 2.61 8.01 -4.71
C LEU A 3 1.91 7.12 -3.68
N ILE A 4 2.55 6.86 -2.54
CA ILE A 4 1.94 6.08 -1.46
C ILE A 4 0.75 6.83 -0.86
N ALA A 5 0.87 8.13 -0.63
CA ALA A 5 -0.25 8.97 -0.18
C ALA A 5 -1.41 8.95 -1.18
N LEU A 6 -1.12 9.03 -2.49
CA LEU A 6 -2.11 8.97 -3.56
C LEU A 6 -2.80 7.59 -3.62
N SER A 7 -2.08 6.51 -3.32
CA SER A 7 -2.66 5.17 -3.22
C SER A 7 -3.70 5.08 -2.10
N PHE A 8 -3.40 5.66 -0.93
CA PHE A 8 -4.37 5.73 0.18
C PHE A 8 -5.61 6.55 -0.18
N PHE A 9 -5.42 7.68 -0.84
CA PHE A 9 -6.54 8.49 -1.32
C PHE A 9 -7.44 7.68 -2.25
N SER A 10 -6.86 6.92 -3.19
CA SER A 10 -7.62 6.02 -4.07
C SER A 10 -8.38 4.95 -3.27
N LYS A 11 -7.77 4.36 -2.23
CA LYS A 11 -8.43 3.38 -1.34
C LYS A 11 -9.61 4.00 -0.58
N ILE A 12 -9.46 5.22 -0.11
CA ILE A 12 -10.55 5.97 0.57
C ILE A 12 -11.71 6.22 -0.40
N LEU A 13 -11.42 6.68 -1.62
CA LEU A 13 -12.47 6.92 -2.64
C LEU A 13 -13.26 5.65 -2.95
N ILE A 14 -12.61 4.48 -3.04
CA ILE A 14 -13.29 3.20 -3.23
C ILE A 14 -14.29 2.93 -2.10
N ASN A 15 -13.88 3.12 -0.85
CA ASN A 15 -14.73 2.87 0.30
C ASN A 15 -15.95 3.81 0.32
N PHE A 16 -15.79 5.07 -0.06
CA PHE A 16 -16.91 6.00 -0.20
C PHE A 16 -17.87 5.58 -1.32
N THR A 17 -17.35 5.10 -2.44
CA THR A 17 -18.18 4.65 -3.56
C THR A 17 -19.06 3.45 -3.18
N ILE A 18 -18.50 2.48 -2.46
CA ILE A 18 -19.23 1.31 -1.95
C ILE A 18 -20.33 1.75 -0.96
N TYR A 19 -20.03 2.66 -0.06
CA TYR A 19 -20.97 3.16 0.91
C TYR A 19 -22.15 3.91 0.25
N TYR A 20 -21.86 4.77 -0.72
CA TYR A 20 -22.88 5.51 -1.47
C TYR A 20 -23.81 4.57 -2.26
N GLN A 21 -23.28 3.52 -2.83
CA GLN A 21 -24.05 2.49 -3.54
C GLN A 21 -25.07 1.79 -2.63
N VAL A 22 -24.67 1.40 -1.42
CA VAL A 22 -25.55 0.73 -0.46
C VAL A 22 -26.70 1.66 -0.02
N LEU A 23 -26.44 2.92 0.24
CA LEU A 23 -27.47 3.89 0.62
C LEU A 23 -28.48 4.15 -0.51
N HIS A 24 -28.03 4.27 -1.74
CA HIS A 24 -28.93 4.55 -2.87
C HIS A 24 -29.81 3.34 -3.22
N THR A 25 -29.36 2.13 -3.08
CA THR A 25 -30.15 0.91 -3.31
C THR A 25 -31.27 0.76 -2.30
N GLN A 26 -31.10 1.26 -1.08
CA GLN A 26 -32.13 1.22 -0.05
C GLN A 26 -33.21 2.30 -0.21
N VAL A 27 -32.90 3.45 -0.81
CA VAL A 27 -33.77 4.62 -0.84
C VAL A 27 -34.66 4.68 -2.08
N ILE A 28 -34.23 4.17 -3.24
CA ILE A 28 -34.90 4.48 -4.52
C ILE A 28 -35.77 3.35 -5.08
N GLY A 29 -35.67 2.10 -4.66
CA GLY A 29 -36.61 0.99 -4.92
C GLY A 29 -36.97 0.68 -6.40
N SER A 30 -36.35 1.33 -7.42
CA SER A 30 -36.64 1.11 -8.83
C SER A 30 -35.46 0.35 -9.51
N ILE A 31 -35.78 -0.80 -10.09
CA ILE A 31 -34.82 -1.74 -10.68
C ILE A 31 -33.96 -1.09 -11.79
N GLU A 32 -34.52 -0.23 -12.57
CA GLU A 32 -33.83 0.43 -13.70
C GLU A 32 -32.81 1.48 -13.23
N TYR A 33 -33.16 2.25 -12.22
CA TYR A 33 -32.27 3.26 -11.61
C TYR A 33 -31.12 2.60 -10.82
N THR A 34 -31.42 1.48 -10.19
CA THR A 34 -30.44 0.68 -9.44
C THR A 34 -29.38 0.08 -10.38
N GLN A 35 -29.75 -0.37 -11.57
CA GLN A 35 -28.78 -0.90 -12.55
C GLN A 35 -27.81 0.18 -13.09
N VAL A 36 -28.26 1.38 -13.35
CA VAL A 36 -27.41 2.48 -13.84
C VAL A 36 -26.41 2.93 -12.76
N ILE A 37 -26.82 3.03 -11.51
CA ILE A 37 -25.98 3.40 -10.38
C ILE A 37 -24.95 2.30 -10.09
N LEU A 38 -25.34 1.03 -10.10
CA LEU A 38 -24.47 -0.12 -9.96
C LEU A 38 -23.37 -0.13 -11.03
N LYS A 39 -23.71 0.15 -12.29
CA LYS A 39 -22.78 0.14 -13.40
C LYS A 39 -21.73 1.25 -13.31
N SER A 40 -22.10 2.45 -12.94
CA SER A 40 -21.15 3.56 -12.73
C SER A 40 -20.29 3.36 -11.48
N SER A 41 -20.82 2.79 -10.41
CA SER A 41 -20.06 2.51 -9.19
C SER A 41 -19.09 1.34 -9.36
N GLU A 42 -19.41 0.32 -10.17
CA GLU A 42 -18.46 -0.74 -10.51
C GLU A 42 -17.24 -0.21 -11.26
N ILE A 43 -17.45 0.67 -12.25
CA ILE A 43 -16.34 1.29 -13.00
C ILE A 43 -15.43 2.10 -12.07
N LEU A 44 -16.02 2.89 -11.16
CA LEU A 44 -15.27 3.68 -10.19
C LEU A 44 -14.53 2.79 -9.18
N ALA A 45 -15.15 1.72 -8.72
CA ALA A 45 -14.52 0.76 -7.80
C ALA A 45 -13.35 0.03 -8.48
N VAL A 46 -13.54 -0.45 -9.71
CA VAL A 46 -12.49 -1.15 -10.47
C VAL A 46 -11.33 -0.21 -10.80
N SER A 47 -11.61 1.01 -11.26
CA SER A 47 -10.57 1.99 -11.56
C SER A 47 -9.83 2.45 -10.29
N GLY A 48 -10.54 2.68 -9.20
CA GLY A 48 -9.96 3.03 -7.92
C GLY A 48 -9.02 1.93 -7.38
N LEU A 49 -9.43 0.65 -7.46
CA LEU A 49 -8.59 -0.49 -7.10
C LEU A 49 -7.34 -0.57 -7.98
N PHE A 50 -7.48 -0.33 -9.28
CA PHE A 50 -6.36 -0.29 -10.21
C PHE A 50 -5.34 0.79 -9.80
N PHE A 51 -5.79 2.02 -9.59
CA PHE A 51 -4.92 3.13 -9.18
C PHE A 51 -4.31 2.90 -7.79
N TYR A 52 -5.07 2.38 -6.84
CA TYR A 52 -4.54 2.01 -5.52
C TYR A 52 -3.35 1.04 -5.66
N ARG A 53 -3.51 -0.04 -6.41
CA ARG A 53 -2.47 -1.05 -6.63
C ARG A 53 -1.28 -0.48 -7.38
N LEU A 54 -1.53 0.29 -8.44
CA LEU A 54 -0.50 0.92 -9.26
C LEU A 54 0.36 1.87 -8.43
N PHE A 55 -0.25 2.81 -7.73
CA PHE A 55 0.48 3.80 -6.94
C PHE A 55 1.21 3.18 -5.75
N THR A 56 0.64 2.13 -5.13
CA THR A 56 1.32 1.40 -4.06
C THR A 56 2.60 0.74 -4.58
N LEU A 57 2.52 -0.06 -5.64
CA LEU A 57 3.69 -0.78 -6.16
C LEU A 57 4.73 0.17 -6.77
N LEU A 58 4.33 1.20 -7.50
CA LEU A 58 5.25 2.22 -8.01
C LEU A 58 5.91 3.01 -6.88
N GLY A 59 5.16 3.36 -5.84
CA GLY A 59 5.70 4.04 -4.67
C GLY A 59 6.74 3.20 -3.93
N LEU A 60 6.48 1.90 -3.77
CA LEU A 60 7.43 0.95 -3.18
C LEU A 60 8.67 0.76 -4.06
N PHE A 61 8.49 0.66 -5.37
CA PHE A 61 9.61 0.58 -6.31
C PHE A 61 10.49 1.84 -6.25
N MET A 62 9.90 3.03 -6.18
CA MET A 62 10.66 4.28 -6.01
C MET A 62 11.43 4.29 -4.68
N LEU A 63 10.83 3.85 -3.58
CA LEU A 63 11.54 3.73 -2.30
C LEU A 63 12.72 2.75 -2.39
N TYR A 64 12.54 1.63 -3.05
CA TYR A 64 13.61 0.66 -3.31
C TYR A 64 14.74 1.27 -4.13
N SER A 65 14.41 2.02 -5.19
CA SER A 65 15.38 2.63 -6.11
C SER A 65 16.24 3.73 -5.47
N ILE A 66 15.80 4.33 -4.36
CA ILE A 66 16.59 5.31 -3.60
C ILE A 66 17.83 4.64 -2.96
N TYR A 67 17.69 3.38 -2.54
CA TYR A 67 18.76 2.66 -1.85
C TYR A 67 19.73 1.95 -2.78
N GLU A 68 19.31 1.60 -3.96
CA GLU A 68 20.12 0.81 -4.88
C GLU A 68 20.14 1.47 -6.26
N LYS A 69 21.32 1.91 -6.72
CA LYS A 69 21.48 2.43 -8.08
C LYS A 69 21.07 1.32 -9.07
N GLN A 70 19.89 1.49 -9.64
CA GLN A 70 19.34 0.55 -10.59
C GLN A 70 19.89 0.82 -12.01
N SER A 71 20.27 -0.24 -12.73
CA SER A 71 20.53 -0.14 -14.15
C SER A 71 19.23 0.15 -14.90
N LYS A 72 19.29 0.80 -16.07
CA LYS A 72 18.12 1.06 -16.90
C LYS A 72 17.33 -0.22 -17.22
N ALA A 73 18.04 -1.33 -17.45
CA ALA A 73 17.43 -2.63 -17.70
C ALA A 73 16.61 -3.14 -16.49
N ASN A 74 17.16 -3.00 -15.27
CA ASN A 74 16.44 -3.39 -14.05
C ASN A 74 15.19 -2.53 -13.81
N ILE A 75 15.26 -1.23 -14.09
CA ILE A 75 14.10 -0.33 -13.99
C ILE A 75 12.98 -0.80 -14.92
N ILE A 76 13.28 -1.06 -16.18
CA ILE A 76 12.31 -1.54 -17.17
C ILE A 76 11.72 -2.88 -16.73
N LEU A 77 12.55 -3.82 -16.28
CA LEU A 77 12.10 -5.14 -15.80
C LEU A 77 11.16 -5.01 -14.59
N MET A 78 11.50 -4.17 -13.62
CA MET A 78 10.67 -3.97 -12.42
C MET A 78 9.33 -3.31 -12.75
N VAL A 79 9.33 -2.30 -13.62
CA VAL A 79 8.08 -1.67 -14.09
C VAL A 79 7.22 -2.69 -14.84
N TYR A 80 7.82 -3.52 -15.67
CA TYR A 80 7.12 -4.61 -16.35
C TYR A 80 6.48 -5.59 -15.37
N PHE A 81 7.20 -6.02 -14.33
CA PHE A 81 6.65 -6.88 -13.28
C PHE A 81 5.50 -6.22 -12.50
N ILE A 82 5.60 -4.92 -12.24
CA ILE A 82 4.52 -4.16 -11.58
C ILE A 82 3.25 -4.18 -12.45
N ILE A 83 3.38 -3.91 -13.75
CA ILE A 83 2.24 -3.91 -14.68
C ILE A 83 1.60 -5.30 -14.74
N ILE A 84 2.40 -6.36 -14.88
CA ILE A 84 1.94 -7.74 -14.86
C ILE A 84 1.21 -8.06 -13.55
N SER A 85 1.81 -7.73 -12.41
CA SER A 85 1.21 -7.97 -11.10
C SER A 85 -0.17 -7.31 -10.97
N ILE A 86 -0.31 -6.08 -11.45
CA ILE A 86 -1.58 -5.35 -11.41
C ILE A 86 -2.61 -5.98 -12.34
N PHE A 87 -2.22 -6.39 -13.54
CA PHE A 87 -3.11 -7.02 -14.51
C PHE A 87 -3.68 -8.34 -13.96
N PHE A 88 -2.81 -9.25 -13.49
CA PHE A 88 -3.24 -10.53 -12.93
C PHE A 88 -3.95 -10.39 -11.59
N SER A 89 -3.70 -9.34 -10.82
CA SER A 89 -4.38 -9.12 -9.56
C SER A 89 -5.86 -8.76 -9.69
N LYS A 90 -6.34 -8.53 -10.91
CA LYS A 90 -7.78 -8.35 -11.18
C LYS A 90 -8.54 -9.65 -10.94
N GLU A 91 -7.98 -10.78 -11.36
CA GLU A 91 -8.57 -12.12 -11.18
C GLU A 91 -8.14 -12.76 -9.86
N GLU A 92 -6.85 -12.61 -9.51
CA GLU A 92 -6.24 -13.22 -8.33
C GLU A 92 -5.58 -12.15 -7.44
N TYR A 93 -6.36 -11.61 -6.52
CA TYR A 93 -5.96 -10.49 -5.64
C TYR A 93 -4.69 -10.77 -4.81
N TYR A 94 -4.38 -12.03 -4.49
CA TYR A 94 -3.20 -12.40 -3.70
C TYR A 94 -1.89 -12.06 -4.41
N ILE A 95 -1.88 -11.96 -5.75
CA ILE A 95 -0.68 -11.59 -6.53
C ILE A 95 -0.20 -10.19 -6.16
N PHE A 96 -1.13 -9.24 -5.99
CA PHE A 96 -0.79 -7.89 -5.54
C PHE A 96 -0.16 -7.92 -4.14
N TYR A 97 -0.77 -8.63 -3.19
CA TYR A 97 -0.26 -8.69 -1.82
C TYR A 97 1.08 -9.43 -1.73
N LEU A 98 1.29 -10.47 -2.53
CA LEU A 98 2.57 -11.16 -2.64
C LEU A 98 3.66 -10.22 -3.18
N THR A 99 3.36 -9.45 -4.23
CA THR A 99 4.30 -8.49 -4.80
C THR A 99 4.63 -7.38 -3.78
N ALA A 100 3.63 -6.85 -3.10
CA ALA A 100 3.82 -5.86 -2.04
C ALA A 100 4.63 -6.42 -0.87
N PHE A 101 4.37 -7.66 -0.45
CA PHE A 101 5.14 -8.37 0.58
C PHE A 101 6.63 -8.45 0.23
N ILE A 102 6.95 -8.81 -1.02
CA ILE A 102 8.35 -8.90 -1.49
C ILE A 102 9.01 -7.52 -1.43
N PHE A 103 8.36 -6.47 -1.98
CA PHE A 103 8.93 -5.12 -1.96
C PHE A 103 9.12 -4.59 -0.54
N PHE A 104 8.11 -4.67 0.31
CA PHE A 104 8.21 -4.24 1.71
C PHE A 104 9.29 -5.02 2.45
N GLY A 105 9.39 -6.34 2.23
CA GLY A 105 10.39 -7.20 2.84
C GLY A 105 11.82 -6.81 2.44
N ILE A 106 12.07 -6.57 1.15
CA ILE A 106 13.37 -6.12 0.66
C ILE A 106 13.73 -4.75 1.27
N ILE A 107 12.80 -3.78 1.23
CA ILE A 107 13.04 -2.43 1.77
C ILE A 107 13.30 -2.52 3.27
N SER A 108 12.48 -3.26 4.02
CA SER A 108 12.66 -3.46 5.46
C SER A 108 14.01 -4.06 5.80
N ASN A 109 14.43 -5.09 5.06
CA ASN A 109 15.74 -5.73 5.25
C ASN A 109 16.91 -4.75 4.99
N ARG A 110 16.80 -3.87 3.99
CA ARG A 110 17.82 -2.83 3.73
C ARG A 110 17.92 -1.83 4.88
N TYR A 111 16.79 -1.35 5.43
CA TYR A 111 16.81 -0.50 6.63
C TYR A 111 17.37 -1.21 7.85
N TYR A 112 17.07 -2.50 8.03
CA TYR A 112 17.64 -3.31 9.10
C TYR A 112 19.16 -3.46 8.98
N GLN A 113 19.68 -3.72 7.78
CA GLN A 113 21.12 -3.78 7.51
C GLN A 113 21.79 -2.43 7.80
N ASN A 114 21.18 -1.31 7.38
CA ASN A 114 21.67 0.02 7.68
C ASN A 114 21.71 0.28 9.20
N TYR A 115 20.66 -0.10 9.93
CA TYR A 115 20.63 -0.04 11.38
C TYR A 115 21.76 -0.85 12.03
N LYS A 116 21.99 -2.08 11.54
CA LYS A 116 23.05 -2.97 12.06
C LYS A 116 24.46 -2.35 11.87
N ASN A 117 24.68 -1.71 10.73
CA ASN A 117 25.98 -1.14 10.36
C ASN A 117 26.23 0.20 11.06
N ASN A 118 25.26 1.10 11.04
CA ASN A 118 25.42 2.49 11.49
C ASN A 118 24.84 2.76 12.88
N LYS A 119 24.09 1.80 13.45
CA LYS A 119 23.41 1.93 14.75
C LYS A 119 22.44 3.13 14.86
N GLU A 120 21.98 3.65 13.74
CA GLU A 120 21.01 4.75 13.69
C GLU A 120 19.64 4.28 14.14
N LYS A 121 19.15 4.81 15.25
CA LYS A 121 17.83 4.47 15.83
C LYS A 121 16.70 4.65 14.81
N THR A 122 16.76 5.67 14.00
CA THR A 122 15.77 5.98 12.96
C THR A 122 15.66 4.86 11.91
N SER A 123 16.80 4.35 11.44
CA SER A 123 16.83 3.22 10.50
C SER A 123 16.23 1.96 11.11
N GLY A 124 16.48 1.71 12.40
CA GLY A 124 15.88 0.60 13.13
C GLY A 124 14.37 0.71 13.27
N MET A 125 13.85 1.91 13.59
CA MET A 125 12.41 2.16 13.69
C MET A 125 11.72 2.04 12.34
N LEU A 126 12.33 2.53 11.25
CA LEU A 126 11.84 2.34 9.89
C LEU A 126 11.77 0.86 9.51
N ALA A 127 12.83 0.10 9.79
CA ALA A 127 12.85 -1.33 9.56
C ALA A 127 11.73 -2.04 10.32
N ALA A 128 11.53 -1.75 11.60
CA ALA A 128 10.46 -2.33 12.40
C ALA A 128 9.07 -1.98 11.86
N SER A 129 8.81 -0.72 11.55
CA SER A 129 7.53 -0.27 10.99
C SER A 129 7.21 -0.97 9.66
N LEU A 130 8.18 -1.04 8.76
CA LEU A 130 8.04 -1.71 7.47
C LEU A 130 7.87 -3.23 7.62
N SER A 131 8.55 -3.85 8.60
CA SER A 131 8.36 -5.28 8.91
C SER A 131 6.94 -5.58 9.36
N ILE A 132 6.33 -4.71 10.19
CA ILE A 132 4.94 -4.86 10.63
C ILE A 132 4.00 -4.76 9.41
N ILE A 133 4.23 -3.79 8.51
CA ILE A 133 3.44 -3.65 7.29
C ILE A 133 3.64 -4.87 6.38
N THR A 134 4.87 -5.41 6.28
CA THR A 134 5.15 -6.64 5.53
C THR A 134 4.34 -7.82 6.08
N LEU A 135 4.29 -7.96 7.39
CA LEU A 135 3.52 -9.01 8.05
C LEU A 135 2.02 -8.91 7.70
N SER A 136 1.46 -7.71 7.64
CA SER A 136 0.05 -7.52 7.27
C SER A 136 -0.29 -8.06 5.88
N GLN A 137 0.66 -7.98 4.93
CA GLN A 137 0.45 -8.48 3.56
C GLN A 137 0.22 -9.99 3.53
N ILE A 138 0.85 -10.75 4.45
CA ILE A 138 0.63 -12.19 4.58
C ILE A 138 -0.84 -12.46 4.94
N PHE A 139 -1.39 -11.72 5.90
CA PHE A 139 -2.80 -11.90 6.28
C PHE A 139 -3.75 -11.58 5.11
N PHE A 140 -3.46 -10.55 4.32
CA PHE A 140 -4.26 -10.22 3.14
C PHE A 140 -4.20 -11.30 2.05
N MET A 141 -3.10 -12.04 1.91
CA MET A 141 -3.03 -13.15 0.95
C MET A 141 -4.02 -14.27 1.30
N PHE A 142 -4.31 -14.48 2.59
CA PHE A 142 -5.16 -15.55 3.07
C PHE A 142 -6.64 -15.16 3.27
N VAL A 143 -7.05 -13.97 2.86
CA VAL A 143 -8.44 -13.48 2.98
C VAL A 143 -9.47 -14.41 2.32
N LYS A 144 -9.07 -15.15 1.26
CA LYS A 144 -9.94 -16.12 0.56
C LYS A 144 -10.39 -17.27 1.49
N PHE A 145 -9.59 -17.63 2.49
CA PHE A 145 -9.92 -18.70 3.42
C PHE A 145 -10.91 -18.25 4.50
N THR A 146 -10.68 -17.08 5.09
CA THR A 146 -11.61 -16.50 6.07
C THR A 146 -11.56 -14.98 6.03
N LYS A 147 -12.73 -14.32 6.13
CA LYS A 147 -12.84 -12.85 6.18
C LYS A 147 -12.14 -12.24 7.41
N TYR A 148 -11.91 -13.02 8.47
CA TYR A 148 -11.18 -12.56 9.66
C TYR A 148 -9.76 -12.14 9.36
N PHE A 149 -9.09 -12.79 8.40
CA PHE A 149 -7.73 -12.38 7.99
C PHE A 149 -7.68 -10.97 7.42
N TYR A 150 -8.74 -10.49 6.78
CA TYR A 150 -8.83 -9.11 6.32
C TYR A 150 -8.78 -8.14 7.51
N VAL A 151 -9.61 -8.36 8.52
CA VAL A 151 -9.67 -7.48 9.71
C VAL A 151 -8.34 -7.47 10.45
N VAL A 152 -7.75 -8.65 10.68
CA VAL A 152 -6.43 -8.77 11.32
C VAL A 152 -5.35 -8.07 10.50
N GLY A 153 -5.34 -8.24 9.20
CA GLY A 153 -4.42 -7.57 8.29
C GLY A 153 -4.52 -6.04 8.36
N GLU A 154 -5.74 -5.48 8.37
CA GLU A 154 -5.98 -4.03 8.48
C GLU A 154 -5.49 -3.49 9.84
N ILE A 155 -5.71 -4.20 10.94
CA ILE A 155 -5.24 -3.78 12.27
C ILE A 155 -3.71 -3.76 12.32
N ILE A 156 -3.05 -4.83 11.85
CA ILE A 156 -1.59 -4.90 11.82
C ILE A 156 -1.03 -3.81 10.90
N GLN A 157 -1.64 -3.59 9.74
CA GLN A 157 -1.23 -2.57 8.80
C GLN A 157 -1.36 -1.16 9.40
N LEU A 158 -2.43 -0.88 10.11
CA LEU A 158 -2.65 0.39 10.81
C LEU A 158 -1.55 0.64 11.85
N ILE A 159 -1.21 -0.36 12.68
CA ILE A 159 -0.14 -0.27 13.66
C ILE A 159 1.19 0.06 12.96
N GLY A 160 1.50 -0.62 11.85
CA GLY A 160 2.69 -0.36 11.04
C GLY A 160 2.76 1.07 10.51
N TYR A 161 1.64 1.62 10.02
CA TYR A 161 1.60 3.00 9.53
C TYR A 161 1.70 4.04 10.64
N ILE A 162 1.10 3.80 11.81
CA ILE A 162 1.28 4.67 12.98
C ILE A 162 2.75 4.69 13.40
N ALA A 163 3.41 3.54 13.49
CA ALA A 163 4.82 3.45 13.80
C ALA A 163 5.69 4.18 12.77
N LEU A 164 5.36 4.05 11.48
CA LEU A 164 6.02 4.77 10.40
C LEU A 164 5.85 6.28 10.53
N LEU A 165 4.65 6.76 10.83
CA LEU A 165 4.35 8.18 11.04
C LEU A 165 5.16 8.75 12.20
N ILE A 166 5.21 8.05 13.34
CA ILE A 166 6.01 8.45 14.51
C ILE A 166 7.47 8.57 14.10
N THR A 167 7.99 7.61 13.35
CA THR A 167 9.39 7.64 12.88
C THR A 167 9.65 8.85 12.00
N PHE A 168 8.74 9.20 11.08
CA PHE A 168 8.88 10.41 10.24
C PHE A 168 8.88 11.69 11.05
N ILE A 169 8.00 11.81 12.06
CA ILE A 169 7.97 12.98 12.95
C ILE A 169 9.31 13.13 13.69
N MET A 170 9.88 12.02 14.17
CA MET A 170 11.19 12.04 14.83
C MET A 170 12.32 12.48 13.88
N VAL A 171 12.32 12.01 12.63
CA VAL A 171 13.31 12.45 11.63
C VAL A 171 13.21 13.94 11.36
N LEU A 172 11.99 14.46 11.17
CA LEU A 172 11.77 15.89 10.92
C LEU A 172 12.21 16.76 12.10
N LYS A 173 11.98 16.30 13.34
CA LYS A 173 12.42 17.02 14.53
C LYS A 173 13.95 17.08 14.62
N HIS A 174 14.64 15.96 14.42
CA HIS A 174 16.11 15.90 14.46
C HIS A 174 16.78 16.72 13.35
N GLY A 175 16.19 16.75 12.14
CA GLY A 175 16.68 17.58 11.04
C GLY A 175 16.63 19.06 11.37
N ARG A 176 15.54 19.54 12.00
CA ARG A 176 15.37 20.94 12.39
C ARG A 176 16.30 21.39 13.53
N GLU A 177 16.74 20.48 14.39
CA GLU A 177 17.69 20.78 15.45
C GLU A 177 19.10 20.99 14.89
N LYS A 178 19.51 20.23 13.86
CA LYS A 178 20.82 20.39 13.20
C LYS A 178 20.95 21.66 12.33
N ASP A 179 19.86 22.23 11.86
CA ASP A 179 19.88 23.48 11.07
C ASP A 179 19.92 24.74 11.94
N LYS A 180 19.88 24.59 13.26
CA LYS A 180 19.93 25.72 14.24
C LYS A 180 21.27 25.90 14.92
N ASP A 181 22.19 24.95 14.82
CA ASP A 181 23.56 24.97 15.26
C ASP A 181 24.50 25.31 14.09
#